data_c8adfc7492d4925a053c5964e1d10707
#
_entry.id   c8adfc7492d4925a053c5964e1d10707
#
_cell.length_a   1.000
_cell.length_b   1.000
_cell.length_c   1.000
_cell.angle_alpha   90.00
_cell.angle_beta   90.00
_cell.angle_gamma   90.00
#
_symmetry.space_group_name_H-M   'P 1'
#
loop_
_entity.id
_entity.type
_entity.pdbx_description
1 polymer ?
#
loop_
_entity_poly.entity_id
_entity_poly.type
_entity_poly.pdbx_seq_one_letter_code
_entity_poly.pdbx_strand_id
1 'polypeptide(L)'
;MCIRDSSGTEAVMTTIRVARAYTKRNKIIKFAGSYHGHSDLVLVAAGSGPSQLGSPDSAGVPQSVAQEVITVPFNDIESYREAIDYWKDDIAAVLVEPIVGNFGMVMPQPGFLEEVNKISHDNGTLVIYDEVITAFRFHYGAAQDLLGVKPDLTAFGKIVGGGLPIGGYGGRQDIMEHVAPLGPAYQAGTMAGNPCLLYTSPSPRDLS
;
A
#
# COMPACT_ATOMS: atom_id res chain seq x y z
N MET A 1 -14.31 -5.62 -2.65
CA MET A 1 -13.82 -6.66 -3.60
C MET A 1 -12.38 -6.97 -3.25
N CYS A 2 -11.94 -8.21 -3.37
CA CYS A 2 -10.57 -8.62 -3.06
C CYS A 2 -10.03 -9.48 -4.20
N ILE A 3 -8.74 -9.32 -4.51
CA ILE A 3 -8.04 -10.08 -5.57
C ILE A 3 -6.82 -10.75 -4.96
N ARG A 4 -6.57 -12.01 -5.35
CA ARG A 4 -5.41 -12.78 -4.92
C ARG A 4 -4.22 -12.52 -5.84
N ASP A 5 -3.04 -12.54 -5.23
CA ASP A 5 -1.73 -12.47 -5.87
C ASP A 5 -0.79 -13.51 -5.24
N SER A 6 0.45 -13.63 -5.70
CA SER A 6 1.40 -14.63 -5.17
C SER A 6 2.39 -14.08 -4.16
N SER A 7 2.47 -12.76 -4.01
CA SER A 7 3.36 -12.12 -3.02
C SER A 7 2.82 -10.76 -2.55
N GLY A 8 3.34 -10.29 -1.41
CA GLY A 8 3.08 -8.92 -0.94
C GLY A 8 3.59 -7.85 -1.89
N THR A 9 4.72 -8.09 -2.57
CA THR A 9 5.26 -7.17 -3.59
C THR A 9 4.28 -6.96 -4.74
N GLU A 10 3.70 -8.04 -5.27
CA GLU A 10 2.71 -7.96 -6.34
C GLU A 10 1.43 -7.27 -5.86
N ALA A 11 0.96 -7.59 -4.65
CA ALA A 11 -0.21 -6.96 -4.06
C ALA A 11 -0.03 -5.44 -3.94
N VAL A 12 1.08 -4.97 -3.37
CA VAL A 12 1.39 -3.54 -3.27
C VAL A 12 1.55 -2.90 -4.64
N MET A 13 2.32 -3.50 -5.54
CA MET A 13 2.50 -2.99 -6.90
C MET A 13 1.16 -2.80 -7.61
N THR A 14 0.23 -3.72 -7.42
CA THR A 14 -1.08 -3.64 -8.06
C THR A 14 -1.99 -2.63 -7.39
N THR A 15 -1.98 -2.48 -6.07
CA THR A 15 -2.76 -1.40 -5.39
C THR A 15 -2.33 -0.02 -5.87
N ILE A 16 -1.03 0.22 -6.06
CA ILE A 16 -0.51 1.48 -6.60
C ILE A 16 -1.02 1.70 -8.04
N ARG A 17 -0.96 0.65 -8.89
CA ARG A 17 -1.48 0.73 -10.27
C ARG A 17 -2.97 1.07 -10.30
N VAL A 18 -3.75 0.44 -9.45
CA VAL A 18 -5.20 0.68 -9.36
C VAL A 18 -5.50 2.09 -8.86
N ALA A 19 -4.77 2.56 -7.84
CA ALA A 19 -4.89 3.92 -7.33
C ALA A 19 -4.61 4.97 -8.41
N ARG A 20 -3.55 4.78 -9.20
CA ARG A 20 -3.23 5.63 -10.35
C ARG A 20 -4.32 5.58 -11.43
N ALA A 21 -4.85 4.39 -11.72
CA ALA A 21 -5.92 4.24 -12.71
C ALA A 21 -7.21 4.94 -12.29
N TYR A 22 -7.54 4.91 -11.01
CA TYR A 22 -8.71 5.56 -10.42
C TYR A 22 -8.56 7.08 -10.39
N THR A 23 -7.47 7.59 -9.79
CA THR A 23 -7.27 9.02 -9.57
C THR A 23 -6.81 9.78 -10.83
N LYS A 24 -6.23 9.08 -11.81
CA LYS A 24 -5.54 9.65 -12.99
C LYS A 24 -4.31 10.48 -12.62
N ARG A 25 -3.74 10.24 -11.45
CA ARG A 25 -2.54 10.89 -10.91
C ARG A 25 -1.37 9.91 -10.87
N ASN A 26 -0.13 10.40 -10.77
CA ASN A 26 1.06 9.55 -10.92
C ASN A 26 1.85 9.35 -9.62
N LYS A 27 1.96 10.39 -8.78
CA LYS A 27 2.84 10.36 -7.62
C LYS A 27 2.29 9.53 -6.47
N ILE A 28 3.21 8.96 -5.70
CA ILE A 28 2.92 8.20 -4.49
C ILE A 28 3.71 8.81 -3.34
N ILE A 29 3.05 9.01 -2.20
CA ILE A 29 3.76 9.29 -0.94
C ILE A 29 3.99 7.96 -0.22
N LYS A 30 5.18 7.78 0.34
CA LYS A 30 5.51 6.71 1.30
C LYS A 30 6.23 7.27 2.51
N PHE A 31 6.30 6.50 3.58
CA PHE A 31 7.02 6.93 4.78
C PHE A 31 8.44 6.36 4.81
N ALA A 32 9.39 7.16 5.30
CA ALA A 32 10.79 6.79 5.43
C ALA A 32 10.94 5.55 6.34
N GLY A 33 11.81 4.62 5.95
CA GLY A 33 12.06 3.37 6.67
C GLY A 33 11.05 2.26 6.39
N SER A 34 9.88 2.56 5.82
CA SER A 34 8.91 1.54 5.42
C SER A 34 9.39 0.72 4.23
N TYR A 35 9.04 -0.58 4.25
CA TYR A 35 9.33 -1.51 3.16
C TYR A 35 8.04 -2.05 2.56
N HIS A 36 7.91 -1.89 1.25
CA HIS A 36 6.68 -2.20 0.52
C HIS A 36 6.90 -3.20 -0.63
N GLY A 37 7.87 -4.08 -0.49
CA GLY A 37 8.28 -5.00 -1.54
C GLY A 37 9.43 -4.44 -2.39
N HIS A 38 9.72 -5.10 -3.49
CA HIS A 38 10.90 -4.80 -4.30
C HIS A 38 10.59 -4.37 -5.75
N SER A 39 9.41 -3.83 -6.01
CA SER A 39 9.16 -3.12 -7.26
C SER A 39 9.92 -1.80 -7.28
N ASP A 40 10.40 -1.37 -8.43
CA ASP A 40 11.22 -0.17 -8.60
C ASP A 40 10.61 1.06 -7.92
N LEU A 41 9.29 1.19 -8.02
CA LEU A 41 8.56 2.34 -7.47
C LEU A 41 8.69 2.51 -5.95
N VAL A 42 8.92 1.44 -5.21
CA VAL A 42 9.00 1.49 -3.74
C VAL A 42 10.44 1.37 -3.23
N LEU A 43 11.42 1.11 -4.11
CA LEU A 43 12.85 1.12 -3.82
C LEU A 43 13.43 2.54 -4.00
N VAL A 44 12.90 3.47 -3.21
CA VAL A 44 13.19 4.90 -3.29
C VAL A 44 13.49 5.44 -1.90
N ALA A 45 14.64 6.08 -1.75
CA ALA A 45 15.06 6.77 -0.54
C ALA A 45 14.43 8.18 -0.44
N ALA A 46 14.43 8.74 0.77
CA ALA A 46 13.96 10.09 1.01
C ALA A 46 14.82 11.13 0.26
N GLY A 47 14.15 12.17 -0.27
CA GLY A 47 14.80 13.43 -0.62
C GLY A 47 15.15 14.25 0.61
N SER A 48 15.71 15.45 0.44
CA SER A 48 16.11 16.33 1.54
C SER A 48 14.94 17.10 2.19
N GLY A 49 13.72 16.91 1.70
CA GLY A 49 12.51 17.53 2.28
C GLY A 49 11.23 17.11 1.54
N PRO A 50 10.04 17.46 2.07
CA PRO A 50 8.73 17.03 1.54
C PRO A 50 8.45 17.49 0.11
N SER A 51 9.05 18.58 -0.33
CA SER A 51 8.95 19.08 -1.72
C SER A 51 9.97 18.46 -2.67
N GLN A 52 10.86 17.60 -2.18
CA GLN A 52 11.89 16.97 -3.00
C GLN A 52 11.54 15.55 -3.36
N LEU A 53 11.78 15.22 -4.63
CA LEU A 53 11.58 13.89 -5.16
C LEU A 53 12.62 12.91 -4.59
N GLY A 54 12.20 11.65 -4.45
CA GLY A 54 13.08 10.58 -4.01
C GLY A 54 14.25 10.30 -4.95
N SER A 55 15.25 9.64 -4.44
CA SER A 55 16.37 9.10 -5.20
C SER A 55 16.32 7.57 -5.18
N PRO A 56 16.82 6.87 -6.22
CA PRO A 56 16.90 5.41 -6.20
C PRO A 56 17.67 4.89 -4.97
N ASP A 57 17.06 3.93 -4.26
CA ASP A 57 17.67 3.24 -3.09
C ASP A 57 18.31 1.91 -3.48
N SER A 58 18.23 1.58 -4.76
CA SER A 58 18.85 0.38 -5.33
C SER A 58 19.44 0.67 -6.70
N ALA A 59 20.59 0.04 -6.99
CA ALA A 59 21.12 0.01 -8.34
C ALA A 59 20.11 -0.63 -9.28
N GLY A 60 19.96 -0.06 -10.47
CA GLY A 60 19.03 -0.53 -11.49
C GLY A 60 17.65 0.16 -11.47
N VAL A 61 17.29 0.89 -10.43
CA VAL A 61 16.07 1.70 -10.40
C VAL A 61 16.31 2.99 -11.20
N PRO A 62 15.54 3.25 -12.27
CA PRO A 62 15.68 4.48 -13.05
C PRO A 62 15.28 5.72 -12.23
N GLN A 63 16.02 6.82 -12.44
CA GLN A 63 15.70 8.10 -11.79
C GLN A 63 14.27 8.57 -12.11
N SER A 64 13.80 8.33 -13.33
CA SER A 64 12.44 8.67 -13.75
C SER A 64 11.35 7.95 -12.95
N VAL A 65 11.62 6.74 -12.46
CA VAL A 65 10.70 6.02 -11.58
C VAL A 65 10.76 6.58 -10.16
N ALA A 66 11.97 6.86 -9.65
CA ALA A 66 12.15 7.43 -8.33
C ALA A 66 11.51 8.82 -8.19
N GLN A 67 11.45 9.60 -9.26
CA GLN A 67 10.80 10.93 -9.30
C GLN A 67 9.27 10.89 -9.15
N GLU A 68 8.67 9.71 -9.24
CA GLU A 68 7.24 9.53 -8.97
C GLU A 68 6.94 9.24 -7.49
N VAL A 69 7.95 9.23 -6.63
CA VAL A 69 7.79 8.89 -5.22
C VAL A 69 8.29 10.01 -4.31
N ILE A 70 7.46 10.39 -3.37
CA ILE A 70 7.73 11.36 -2.32
C ILE A 70 7.88 10.58 -1.01
N THR A 71 8.95 10.78 -0.28
CA THR A 71 9.17 10.10 1.00
C THR A 71 9.18 11.12 2.12
N VAL A 72 8.33 10.92 3.13
CA VAL A 72 8.21 11.78 4.32
C VAL A 72 8.50 10.97 5.60
N PRO A 73 8.89 11.61 6.71
CA PRO A 73 9.10 10.89 7.96
C PRO A 73 7.79 10.30 8.51
N PHE A 74 7.85 9.09 9.10
CA PHE A 74 6.71 8.50 9.80
C PHE A 74 6.45 9.24 11.13
N ASN A 75 5.19 9.41 11.51
CA ASN A 75 4.75 10.19 12.67
C ASN A 75 5.05 11.71 12.57
N ASP A 76 5.33 12.23 11.40
CA ASP A 76 5.48 13.66 11.13
C ASP A 76 4.35 14.15 10.22
N ILE A 77 3.27 14.61 10.84
CA ILE A 77 2.06 15.03 10.11
C ILE A 77 2.28 16.35 9.36
N GLU A 78 3.17 17.21 9.86
CA GLU A 78 3.45 18.50 9.22
C GLU A 78 4.22 18.28 7.89
N SER A 79 5.26 17.44 7.89
CA SER A 79 5.95 17.04 6.66
C SER A 79 4.99 16.37 5.66
N TYR A 80 4.03 15.57 6.14
CA TYR A 80 3.01 14.97 5.29
C TYR A 80 2.10 16.04 4.67
N ARG A 81 1.64 16.99 5.45
CA ARG A 81 0.80 18.12 5.02
C ARG A 81 1.52 18.96 3.97
N GLU A 82 2.78 19.33 4.22
CA GLU A 82 3.60 20.08 3.26
C GLU A 82 3.75 19.35 1.93
N ALA A 83 3.96 18.02 1.95
CA ALA A 83 4.04 17.21 0.73
C ALA A 83 2.72 17.22 -0.05
N ILE A 84 1.58 17.02 0.63
CA ILE A 84 0.25 17.10 0.02
C ILE A 84 0.00 18.49 -0.57
N ASP A 85 0.29 19.55 0.17
CA ASP A 85 0.06 20.93 -0.29
C ASP A 85 0.93 21.30 -1.50
N TYR A 86 2.16 20.81 -1.55
CA TYR A 86 3.07 21.09 -2.65
C TYR A 86 2.71 20.33 -3.94
N TRP A 87 2.36 19.04 -3.83
CA TRP A 87 2.14 18.15 -4.98
C TRP A 87 0.66 17.94 -5.35
N LYS A 88 -0.27 18.36 -4.49
CA LYS A 88 -1.74 18.35 -4.65
C LYS A 88 -2.29 17.36 -5.68
N ASP A 89 -2.49 17.86 -6.90
CA ASP A 89 -3.19 17.17 -7.99
C ASP A 89 -2.37 16.04 -8.64
N ASP A 90 -1.11 15.88 -8.27
CA ASP A 90 -0.24 14.83 -8.82
C ASP A 90 -0.26 13.55 -7.96
N ILE A 91 -0.71 13.62 -6.69
CA ILE A 91 -0.63 12.49 -5.76
C ILE A 91 -1.82 11.55 -5.95
N ALA A 92 -1.54 10.33 -6.39
CA ALA A 92 -2.53 9.26 -6.53
C ALA A 92 -2.88 8.63 -5.18
N ALA A 93 -1.87 8.33 -4.38
CA ALA A 93 -2.07 7.66 -3.09
C ALA A 93 -0.92 7.91 -2.12
N VAL A 94 -1.22 7.72 -0.83
CA VAL A 94 -0.22 7.50 0.22
C VAL A 94 -0.19 6.02 0.56
N LEU A 95 1.02 5.46 0.70
CA LEU A 95 1.28 4.07 1.07
C LEU A 95 1.83 4.01 2.50
N VAL A 96 1.14 3.30 3.39
CA VAL A 96 1.38 3.29 4.83
C VAL A 96 1.47 1.87 5.36
N GLU A 97 2.52 1.54 6.13
CA GLU A 97 2.45 0.44 7.08
C GLU A 97 1.75 1.01 8.34
N PRO A 98 0.56 0.54 8.72
CA PRO A 98 -0.17 1.14 9.87
C PRO A 98 0.56 0.96 11.20
N ILE A 99 1.36 -0.10 11.32
CA ILE A 99 2.40 -0.29 12.35
C ILE A 99 3.66 -0.67 11.59
N VAL A 100 4.68 0.17 11.66
CA VAL A 100 5.89 -0.07 10.88
C VAL A 100 6.71 -1.21 11.48
N GLY A 101 6.94 -2.26 10.69
CA GLY A 101 7.65 -3.46 11.14
C GLY A 101 9.10 -3.56 10.67
N ASN A 102 9.50 -2.80 9.67
CA ASN A 102 10.77 -3.03 8.97
C ASN A 102 12.00 -2.33 9.57
N PHE A 103 11.82 -1.28 10.37
CA PHE A 103 12.93 -0.62 11.09
C PHE A 103 12.75 -0.61 12.62
N GLY A 104 12.14 -1.66 13.13
CA GLY A 104 11.66 -1.77 14.52
C GLY A 104 10.14 -1.65 14.55
N MET A 105 9.52 -2.10 15.63
CA MET A 105 8.07 -1.99 15.76
C MET A 105 7.70 -0.57 16.19
N VAL A 106 7.39 0.29 15.20
CA VAL A 106 7.05 1.69 15.46
C VAL A 106 5.55 1.87 15.35
N MET A 107 4.94 2.24 16.47
CA MET A 107 3.51 2.54 16.53
C MET A 107 3.22 3.93 15.96
N PRO A 108 2.07 4.12 15.31
CA PRO A 108 1.60 5.46 14.99
C PRO A 108 1.33 6.24 16.27
N GLN A 109 1.68 7.53 16.27
CA GLN A 109 1.25 8.42 17.34
C GLN A 109 -0.28 8.54 17.36
N PRO A 110 -0.89 8.79 18.53
CA PRO A 110 -2.34 8.98 18.60
C PRO A 110 -2.81 10.07 17.62
N GLY A 111 -3.80 9.75 16.80
CA GLY A 111 -4.36 10.66 15.79
C GLY A 111 -3.59 10.74 14.47
N PHE A 112 -2.38 10.18 14.37
CA PHE A 112 -1.56 10.30 13.15
C PHE A 112 -2.24 9.70 11.91
N LEU A 113 -2.72 8.46 12.01
CA LEU A 113 -3.36 7.78 10.86
C LEU A 113 -4.70 8.40 10.49
N GLU A 114 -5.46 8.88 11.46
CA GLU A 114 -6.70 9.60 11.24
C GLU A 114 -6.45 10.91 10.48
N GLU A 115 -5.42 11.67 10.86
CA GLU A 115 -5.03 12.90 10.17
C GLU A 115 -4.49 12.61 8.76
N VAL A 116 -3.68 11.56 8.57
CA VAL A 116 -3.23 11.12 7.25
C VAL A 116 -4.44 10.80 6.37
N ASN A 117 -5.41 10.02 6.86
CA ASN A 117 -6.63 9.69 6.12
C ASN A 117 -7.42 10.96 5.76
N LYS A 118 -7.63 11.84 6.74
CA LYS A 118 -8.39 13.07 6.54
C LYS A 118 -7.75 13.98 5.50
N ILE A 119 -6.47 14.28 5.65
CA ILE A 119 -5.73 15.15 4.71
C ILE A 119 -5.73 14.55 3.30
N SER A 120 -5.54 13.22 3.19
CA SER A 120 -5.58 12.51 1.91
C SER A 120 -6.93 12.70 1.22
N HIS A 121 -8.02 12.38 1.91
CA HIS A 121 -9.36 12.45 1.34
C HIS A 121 -9.78 13.87 1.00
N ASP A 122 -9.42 14.87 1.83
CA ASP A 122 -9.68 16.28 1.55
C ASP A 122 -9.01 16.75 0.25
N ASN A 123 -7.94 16.06 -0.20
CA ASN A 123 -7.20 16.35 -1.43
C ASN A 123 -7.43 15.33 -2.56
N GLY A 124 -8.35 14.39 -2.40
CA GLY A 124 -8.65 13.35 -3.39
C GLY A 124 -7.51 12.35 -3.60
N THR A 125 -6.61 12.23 -2.63
CA THR A 125 -5.54 11.23 -2.56
C THR A 125 -6.07 9.97 -1.88
N LEU A 126 -5.80 8.79 -2.44
CA LEU A 126 -6.20 7.53 -1.83
C LEU A 126 -5.24 7.10 -0.71
N VAL A 127 -5.77 6.38 0.27
CA VAL A 127 -4.97 5.77 1.33
C VAL A 127 -4.86 4.26 1.10
N ILE A 128 -3.62 3.76 0.99
CA ILE A 128 -3.30 2.35 0.85
C ILE A 128 -2.60 1.89 2.13
N TYR A 129 -3.19 0.93 2.85
CA TYR A 129 -2.50 0.29 3.96
C TYR A 129 -1.80 -0.99 3.49
N ASP A 130 -0.49 -1.00 3.72
CA ASP A 130 0.32 -2.20 3.59
C ASP A 130 0.26 -3.01 4.88
N GLU A 131 -0.65 -3.97 4.91
CA GLU A 131 -0.85 -4.90 6.00
C GLU A 131 -0.11 -6.24 5.78
N VAL A 132 0.86 -6.27 4.89
CA VAL A 132 1.62 -7.49 4.57
C VAL A 132 2.31 -8.08 5.81
N ILE A 133 2.75 -7.24 6.75
CA ILE A 133 3.29 -7.69 8.04
C ILE A 133 2.19 -7.80 9.10
N THR A 134 1.29 -6.85 9.16
CA THR A 134 0.43 -6.61 10.32
C THR A 134 -0.89 -7.39 10.32
N ALA A 135 -1.42 -7.76 9.13
CA ALA A 135 -2.62 -8.57 9.04
C ALA A 135 -2.43 -9.95 9.70
N PHE A 136 -3.40 -10.33 10.53
CA PHE A 136 -3.44 -11.58 11.29
C PHE A 136 -2.30 -11.78 12.28
N ARG A 137 -1.49 -10.75 12.55
CA ARG A 137 -0.35 -10.85 13.48
C ARG A 137 -0.72 -10.52 14.91
N PHE A 138 -1.58 -9.56 15.13
CA PHE A 138 -1.93 -9.07 16.47
C PHE A 138 -3.30 -9.55 16.94
N HIS A 139 -4.21 -9.80 16.01
CA HIS A 139 -5.54 -10.34 16.26
C HIS A 139 -6.11 -11.00 14.99
N TYR A 140 -7.30 -11.58 15.08
CA TYR A 140 -8.02 -12.11 13.91
C TYR A 140 -8.62 -10.97 13.11
N GLY A 141 -7.80 -10.36 12.25
CA GLY A 141 -8.08 -9.17 11.45
C GLY A 141 -6.80 -8.45 11.06
N ALA A 142 -6.89 -7.20 10.73
CA ALA A 142 -5.76 -6.37 10.31
C ALA A 142 -5.47 -5.27 11.36
N ALA A 143 -4.31 -4.62 11.30
CA ALA A 143 -3.98 -3.54 12.24
C ALA A 143 -4.96 -2.37 12.11
N GLN A 144 -5.51 -2.11 10.91
CA GLN A 144 -6.55 -1.11 10.69
C GLN A 144 -7.78 -1.32 11.60
N ASP A 145 -8.17 -2.58 11.85
CA ASP A 145 -9.30 -2.90 12.74
C ASP A 145 -8.95 -2.61 14.20
N LEU A 146 -7.72 -2.94 14.59
CA LEU A 146 -7.20 -2.69 15.95
C LEU A 146 -7.07 -1.19 16.25
N LEU A 147 -6.65 -0.41 15.23
CA LEU A 147 -6.42 1.03 15.36
C LEU A 147 -7.68 1.87 15.08
N GLY A 148 -8.77 1.24 14.62
CA GLY A 148 -10.03 1.92 14.33
C GLY A 148 -9.98 2.85 13.11
N VAL A 149 -9.06 2.60 12.17
CA VAL A 149 -8.86 3.41 10.95
C VAL A 149 -9.24 2.61 9.70
N LYS A 150 -9.60 3.29 8.62
CA LYS A 150 -10.07 2.62 7.41
C LYS A 150 -9.43 3.22 6.16
N PRO A 151 -8.57 2.46 5.45
CA PRO A 151 -8.00 2.88 4.17
C PRO A 151 -8.98 2.70 3.01
N ASP A 152 -8.61 3.21 1.84
CA ASP A 152 -9.31 2.95 0.57
C ASP A 152 -8.96 1.59 -0.01
N LEU A 153 -7.68 1.19 0.09
CA LEU A 153 -7.15 -0.09 -0.36
C LEU A 153 -6.25 -0.70 0.73
N THR A 154 -6.22 -2.02 0.77
CA THR A 154 -5.34 -2.79 1.68
C THR A 154 -4.61 -3.88 0.91
N ALA A 155 -3.29 -3.99 1.13
CA ALA A 155 -2.47 -5.08 0.62
C ALA A 155 -2.15 -6.09 1.73
N PHE A 156 -2.20 -7.39 1.41
CA PHE A 156 -1.96 -8.51 2.32
C PHE A 156 -0.85 -9.43 1.81
N GLY A 157 -0.24 -10.16 2.72
CA GLY A 157 0.76 -11.18 2.41
C GLY A 157 1.17 -11.96 3.66
N LYS A 158 2.32 -12.62 3.61
CA LYS A 158 2.91 -13.35 4.74
C LYS A 158 1.91 -14.27 5.44
N ILE A 159 1.39 -13.92 6.61
CA ILE A 159 0.54 -14.77 7.47
C ILE A 159 -0.72 -15.25 6.74
N VAL A 160 -1.33 -14.41 5.90
CA VAL A 160 -2.52 -14.81 5.11
C VAL A 160 -2.26 -16.06 4.27
N GLY A 161 -1.02 -16.31 3.88
CA GLY A 161 -0.61 -17.49 3.14
C GLY A 161 -0.34 -18.73 3.99
N GLY A 162 -0.25 -18.61 5.32
CA GLY A 162 0.04 -19.75 6.20
C GLY A 162 1.37 -20.46 5.88
N GLY A 163 2.36 -19.73 5.35
CA GLY A 163 3.63 -20.28 4.88
C GLY A 163 3.70 -20.52 3.37
N LEU A 164 2.59 -20.36 2.65
CA LEU A 164 2.52 -20.50 1.20
C LEU A 164 2.68 -19.12 0.51
N PRO A 165 3.10 -19.09 -0.77
CA PRO A 165 3.30 -17.85 -1.52
C PRO A 165 1.95 -17.24 -1.93
N ILE A 166 1.33 -16.51 -1.00
CA ILE A 166 0.07 -15.80 -1.21
C ILE A 166 0.26 -14.34 -0.87
N GLY A 167 -0.21 -13.48 -1.74
CA GLY A 167 -0.54 -12.09 -1.50
C GLY A 167 -1.96 -11.81 -1.92
N GLY A 168 -2.44 -10.64 -1.63
CA GLY A 168 -3.75 -10.20 -2.07
C GLY A 168 -3.97 -8.74 -1.75
N TYR A 169 -4.96 -8.17 -2.35
CA TYR A 169 -5.36 -6.79 -2.08
C TYR A 169 -6.88 -6.64 -2.26
N GLY A 170 -7.40 -5.63 -1.64
CA GLY A 170 -8.82 -5.30 -1.73
C GLY A 170 -9.09 -3.91 -1.21
N GLY A 171 -10.34 -3.50 -1.32
CA GLY A 171 -10.76 -2.19 -0.82
C GLY A 171 -12.14 -1.78 -1.33
N ARG A 172 -12.36 -0.48 -1.42
CA ARG A 172 -13.61 0.12 -1.88
C ARG A 172 -13.98 -0.42 -3.26
N GLN A 173 -15.25 -0.72 -3.42
CA GLN A 173 -15.78 -1.34 -4.64
C GLN A 173 -15.54 -0.45 -5.87
N ASP A 174 -15.84 0.84 -5.77
CA ASP A 174 -15.67 1.81 -6.85
C ASP A 174 -14.24 1.89 -7.37
N ILE A 175 -13.24 1.73 -6.49
CA ILE A 175 -11.82 1.69 -6.87
C ILE A 175 -11.49 0.34 -7.52
N MET A 176 -11.93 -0.76 -6.90
CA MET A 176 -11.63 -2.12 -7.37
C MET A 176 -12.28 -2.46 -8.72
N GLU A 177 -13.35 -1.80 -9.10
CA GLU A 177 -13.97 -1.91 -10.43
C GLU A 177 -13.09 -1.38 -11.57
N HIS A 178 -11.99 -0.66 -11.25
CA HIS A 178 -10.98 -0.29 -12.23
C HIS A 178 -10.05 -1.44 -12.63
N VAL A 179 -10.10 -2.59 -11.92
CA VAL A 179 -9.29 -3.76 -12.25
C VAL A 179 -9.96 -4.55 -13.39
N ALA A 180 -9.15 -5.02 -14.36
CA ALA A 180 -9.62 -5.88 -15.43
C ALA A 180 -10.29 -7.16 -14.88
N PRO A 181 -11.35 -7.68 -15.53
CA PRO A 181 -11.94 -7.25 -16.79
C PRO A 181 -12.97 -6.12 -16.66
N LEU A 182 -13.32 -5.67 -15.44
CA LEU A 182 -14.31 -4.61 -15.24
C LEU A 182 -13.78 -3.24 -15.63
N GLY A 183 -12.50 -2.99 -15.41
CA GLY A 183 -11.84 -1.73 -15.71
C GLY A 183 -10.54 -1.89 -16.49
N PRO A 184 -9.82 -0.78 -16.74
CA PRO A 184 -8.64 -0.78 -17.62
C PRO A 184 -7.34 -1.19 -16.91
N ALA A 185 -7.30 -1.29 -15.58
CA ALA A 185 -6.08 -1.63 -14.85
C ALA A 185 -5.81 -3.14 -14.95
N TYR A 186 -4.81 -3.52 -15.73
CA TYR A 186 -4.45 -4.92 -15.94
C TYR A 186 -3.71 -5.49 -14.73
N GLN A 187 -4.13 -6.71 -14.34
CA GLN A 187 -3.47 -7.52 -13.33
C GLN A 187 -3.53 -8.99 -13.75
N ALA A 188 -2.42 -9.69 -13.67
CA ALA A 188 -2.34 -11.13 -13.89
C ALA A 188 -1.16 -11.71 -13.10
N GLY A 189 -1.33 -12.93 -12.60
CA GLY A 189 -0.28 -13.69 -11.94
C GLY A 189 -0.55 -15.16 -12.15
N THR A 190 0.37 -15.88 -12.82
CA THR A 190 0.20 -17.30 -13.15
C THR A 190 -0.08 -18.14 -11.91
N MET A 191 0.57 -17.82 -10.79
CA MET A 191 0.44 -18.59 -9.55
C MET A 191 -0.73 -18.15 -8.66
N ALA A 192 -1.41 -17.04 -8.98
CA ALA A 192 -2.54 -16.55 -8.19
C ALA A 192 -3.74 -17.51 -8.16
N GLY A 193 -3.88 -18.36 -9.19
CA GLY A 193 -4.89 -19.42 -9.27
C GLY A 193 -4.35 -20.83 -9.02
N ASN A 194 -3.18 -20.98 -8.41
CA ASN A 194 -2.58 -22.31 -8.18
C ASN A 194 -3.51 -23.21 -7.35
N PRO A 195 -3.86 -24.41 -7.84
CA PRO A 195 -4.79 -25.32 -7.16
C PRO A 195 -4.35 -25.71 -5.74
N CYS A 196 -3.06 -25.94 -5.51
CA CYS A 196 -2.55 -26.25 -4.17
C CYS A 196 -2.83 -25.10 -3.17
N LEU A 197 -2.68 -23.86 -3.61
CA LEU A 197 -2.95 -22.70 -2.77
C LEU A 197 -4.46 -22.50 -2.54
N LEU A 198 -5.29 -22.81 -3.54
CA LEU A 198 -6.74 -22.71 -3.41
C LEU A 198 -7.32 -23.70 -2.42
N TYR A 199 -6.78 -24.92 -2.39
CA TYR A 199 -7.26 -25.99 -1.50
C TYR A 199 -6.68 -25.91 -0.09
N THR A 200 -5.52 -25.28 0.09
CA THR A 200 -4.84 -25.20 1.40
C THR A 200 -5.01 -23.88 2.11
N SER A 201 -5.43 -22.84 1.40
CA SER A 201 -5.77 -21.54 2.04
C SER A 201 -7.13 -21.64 2.72
N PRO A 202 -7.26 -21.24 3.98
CA PRO A 202 -8.57 -21.15 4.64
C PRO A 202 -9.51 -20.25 3.82
N SER A 203 -10.68 -20.77 3.51
CA SER A 203 -11.75 -20.02 2.86
C SER A 203 -12.77 -19.61 3.93
N PRO A 204 -13.44 -18.44 3.82
CA PRO A 204 -14.56 -18.14 4.69
C PRO A 204 -15.66 -19.21 4.69
N ARG A 205 -15.73 -20.05 3.65
CA ARG A 205 -16.66 -21.20 3.58
C ARG A 205 -16.24 -22.39 4.42
N ASP A 206 -14.95 -22.47 4.79
CA ASP A 206 -14.42 -23.58 5.61
C ASP A 206 -14.54 -23.28 7.10
N LEU A 207 -15.02 -22.08 7.45
CA LEU A 207 -15.19 -21.58 8.82
C LEU A 207 -16.67 -21.55 9.27
N SER A 208 -17.58 -22.08 8.45
CA SER A 208 -19.03 -22.16 8.74
C SER A 208 -19.47 -23.53 9.22
#